data_948713d118a12d8d0c82d2ec4353994d
#
_entry.id   948713d118a12d8d0c82d2ec4353994d
#
_cell.length_a   1.000
_cell.length_b   1.000
_cell.length_c   1.000
_cell.angle_alpha   90.00
_cell.angle_beta   90.00
_cell.angle_gamma   90.00
#
_symmetry.space_group_name_H-M   'P 1'
#
loop_
_entity.id
_entity.type
_entity.pdbx_description
1 polymer ?
#
loop_
_entity_poly.entity_id
_entity_poly.type
_entity_poly.pdbx_seq_one_letter_code
_entity_poly.pdbx_strand_id
1 'polypeptide(L)'
;MMPTFFQAVCSTCIALAIYTASLAIYRLFLSPLAKFPGPTLAALTGWYEVFFDVLLGGQFMWEIERLHGKYGPIVRINPHELHIKDPDYYNTLYAGPTRRRDKYLWFLSVGAPTSTFATPESDHHRLRRGMLSPFLSKQAVRDLEGVIKAKLDLLCEHMKKAMRSGEAVELHAYFVSFAVDVVSTCAFGESGCFEELRRERLDDRWKSVVTGAFGKLLLTRHFPWLVVVFRFLPVWATALLTPVVRHIDYMEKVSSV
;
A
#
# COMPACT_ATOMS: atom_id res chain seq x y z
N MET A 1 14.96 -49.65 -4.68
CA MET A 1 15.89 -48.94 -5.55
C MET A 1 15.67 -47.46 -5.31
N MET A 2 16.64 -46.74 -4.73
CA MET A 2 16.52 -45.25 -4.66
C MET A 2 16.60 -44.71 -6.07
N PRO A 3 15.69 -43.81 -6.48
CA PRO A 3 15.79 -43.14 -7.76
C PRO A 3 17.13 -42.42 -7.84
N THR A 4 17.83 -42.55 -8.95
CA THR A 4 19.05 -41.78 -9.16
C THR A 4 18.69 -40.28 -9.13
N PHE A 5 19.60 -39.41 -8.68
CA PHE A 5 19.40 -37.96 -8.62
C PHE A 5 18.83 -37.43 -9.96
N PHE A 6 19.33 -37.94 -11.09
CA PHE A 6 18.84 -37.59 -12.41
C PHE A 6 17.36 -37.94 -12.62
N GLN A 7 16.94 -39.15 -12.20
CA GLN A 7 15.53 -39.57 -12.31
C GLN A 7 14.61 -38.68 -11.46
N ALA A 8 15.05 -38.29 -10.25
CA ALA A 8 14.29 -37.36 -9.40
C ALA A 8 14.13 -35.97 -10.05
N VAL A 9 15.21 -35.43 -10.62
CA VAL A 9 15.16 -34.13 -11.34
C VAL A 9 14.23 -34.25 -12.55
N CYS A 10 14.34 -35.25 -13.39
CA CYS A 10 13.46 -35.41 -14.54
C CYS A 10 11.98 -35.56 -14.14
N SER A 11 11.69 -36.33 -13.11
CA SER A 11 10.32 -36.50 -12.60
C SER A 11 9.76 -35.19 -12.07
N THR A 12 10.57 -34.40 -11.35
CA THR A 12 10.18 -33.06 -10.86
C THR A 12 9.90 -32.09 -12.01
N CYS A 13 10.76 -32.07 -13.04
CA CYS A 13 10.54 -31.21 -14.22
C CYS A 13 9.28 -31.60 -14.99
N ILE A 14 9.01 -32.91 -15.17
CA ILE A 14 7.77 -33.36 -15.81
C ILE A 14 6.54 -32.97 -14.99
N ALA A 15 6.57 -33.21 -13.68
CA ALA A 15 5.47 -32.85 -12.80
C ALA A 15 5.20 -31.34 -12.83
N LEU A 16 6.23 -30.50 -12.82
CA LEU A 16 6.11 -29.04 -12.92
C LEU A 16 5.54 -28.61 -14.29
N ALA A 17 5.96 -29.25 -15.37
CA ALA A 17 5.44 -28.99 -16.71
C ALA A 17 3.95 -29.34 -16.82
N ILE A 18 3.54 -30.50 -16.29
CA ILE A 18 2.12 -30.91 -16.24
C ILE A 18 1.31 -29.94 -15.38
N TYR A 19 1.82 -29.56 -14.21
CA TYR A 19 1.16 -28.60 -13.34
C TYR A 19 0.96 -27.24 -14.01
N THR A 20 2.00 -26.68 -14.63
CA THR A 20 1.92 -25.38 -15.30
C THR A 20 0.99 -25.41 -16.51
N ALA A 21 1.02 -26.48 -17.30
CA ALA A 21 0.10 -26.68 -18.42
C ALA A 21 -1.36 -26.79 -17.95
N SER A 22 -1.61 -27.60 -16.92
CA SER A 22 -2.97 -27.75 -16.35
C SER A 22 -3.49 -26.44 -15.77
N LEU A 23 -2.63 -25.69 -15.09
CA LEU A 23 -2.96 -24.37 -14.55
C LEU A 23 -3.28 -23.36 -15.67
N ALA A 24 -2.53 -23.39 -16.77
CA ALA A 24 -2.77 -22.53 -17.93
C ALA A 24 -4.14 -22.86 -18.58
N ILE A 25 -4.43 -24.14 -18.79
CA ILE A 25 -5.72 -24.59 -19.33
C ILE A 25 -6.87 -24.14 -18.40
N TYR A 26 -6.73 -24.38 -17.10
CA TYR A 26 -7.73 -23.93 -16.14
C TYR A 26 -7.96 -22.44 -16.22
N ARG A 27 -6.90 -21.61 -16.19
CA ARG A 27 -6.99 -20.15 -16.20
C ARG A 27 -7.60 -19.59 -17.47
N LEU A 28 -7.33 -20.20 -18.62
CA LEU A 28 -7.83 -19.70 -19.91
C LEU A 28 -9.24 -20.17 -20.23
N PHE A 29 -9.62 -21.38 -19.80
CA PHE A 29 -10.87 -22.00 -20.28
C PHE A 29 -11.86 -22.38 -19.19
N LEU A 30 -11.39 -22.77 -18.00
CA LEU A 30 -12.24 -23.30 -16.93
C LEU A 30 -12.47 -22.32 -15.77
N SER A 31 -11.66 -21.26 -15.65
CA SER A 31 -11.83 -20.24 -14.62
C SER A 31 -13.15 -19.50 -14.80
N PRO A 32 -13.86 -19.15 -13.71
CA PRO A 32 -15.03 -18.25 -13.77
C PRO A 32 -14.73 -16.92 -14.48
N LEU A 33 -13.48 -16.50 -14.50
CA LEU A 33 -13.01 -15.27 -15.15
C LEU A 33 -12.63 -15.46 -16.63
N ALA A 34 -12.63 -16.69 -17.15
CA ALA A 34 -12.25 -16.99 -18.54
C ALA A 34 -13.13 -16.27 -19.58
N LYS A 35 -14.40 -16.04 -19.24
CA LYS A 35 -15.37 -15.34 -20.10
C LYS A 35 -15.15 -13.84 -20.26
N PHE A 36 -14.32 -13.23 -19.42
CA PHE A 36 -14.07 -11.79 -19.46
C PHE A 36 -12.86 -11.48 -20.36
N PRO A 37 -12.95 -10.43 -21.18
CA PRO A 37 -11.87 -10.05 -22.10
C PRO A 37 -10.65 -9.51 -21.33
N GLY A 38 -9.48 -9.69 -21.93
CA GLY A 38 -8.21 -9.18 -21.38
C GLY A 38 -7.01 -9.78 -22.10
N PRO A 39 -5.79 -9.33 -21.78
CA PRO A 39 -4.57 -9.91 -22.33
C PRO A 39 -4.41 -11.37 -21.89
N THR A 40 -4.07 -12.25 -22.82
CA THR A 40 -3.82 -13.67 -22.52
C THR A 40 -2.73 -13.86 -21.46
N LEU A 41 -1.66 -13.05 -21.52
CA LEU A 41 -0.60 -13.08 -20.53
C LEU A 41 -1.09 -12.69 -19.12
N ALA A 42 -1.95 -11.69 -19.03
CA ALA A 42 -2.57 -11.30 -17.76
C ALA A 42 -3.46 -12.41 -17.20
N ALA A 43 -4.22 -13.09 -18.06
CA ALA A 43 -5.02 -14.23 -17.64
C ALA A 43 -4.19 -15.43 -17.16
N LEU A 44 -3.00 -15.64 -17.75
CA LEU A 44 -2.10 -16.76 -17.43
C LEU A 44 -1.29 -16.53 -16.15
N THR A 45 -0.79 -15.31 -15.93
CA THR A 45 0.21 -15.09 -14.88
C THR A 45 0.14 -13.68 -14.28
N GLY A 46 0.44 -13.57 -12.97
CA GLY A 46 0.63 -12.27 -12.31
C GLY A 46 1.90 -11.54 -12.72
N TRP A 47 2.83 -12.19 -13.43
CA TRP A 47 4.05 -11.54 -13.94
C TRP A 47 3.79 -10.40 -14.91
N TYR A 48 2.61 -10.40 -15.55
CA TYR A 48 2.16 -9.27 -16.36
C TYR A 48 2.03 -7.99 -15.53
N GLU A 49 1.39 -8.07 -14.39
CA GLU A 49 1.24 -6.95 -13.44
C GLU A 49 2.60 -6.57 -12.82
N VAL A 50 3.40 -7.57 -12.39
CA VAL A 50 4.76 -7.35 -11.86
C VAL A 50 5.64 -6.57 -12.84
N PHE A 51 5.54 -6.85 -14.14
CA PHE A 51 6.29 -6.12 -15.17
C PHE A 51 5.98 -4.62 -15.15
N PHE A 52 4.71 -4.23 -15.11
CA PHE A 52 4.32 -2.82 -15.11
C PHE A 52 4.53 -2.15 -13.74
N ASP A 53 4.31 -2.88 -12.65
CA ASP A 53 4.42 -2.30 -11.32
C ASP A 53 5.87 -2.21 -10.83
N VAL A 54 6.65 -3.27 -11.02
CA VAL A 54 8.01 -3.35 -10.45
C VAL A 54 9.05 -2.89 -11.45
N LEU A 55 9.04 -3.46 -12.68
CA LEU A 55 10.07 -3.14 -13.66
C LEU A 55 9.88 -1.77 -14.33
N LEU A 56 8.62 -1.37 -14.57
CA LEU A 56 8.29 -0.07 -15.15
C LEU A 56 7.88 0.98 -14.09
N GLY A 57 8.06 0.70 -12.80
CA GLY A 57 7.90 1.69 -11.74
C GLY A 57 6.46 2.19 -11.53
N GLY A 58 5.47 1.28 -11.49
CA GLY A 58 4.08 1.61 -11.17
C GLY A 58 3.21 1.99 -12.36
N GLN A 59 3.58 1.57 -13.57
CA GLN A 59 2.83 1.90 -14.80
C GLN A 59 1.58 1.04 -15.03
N PHE A 60 1.24 0.12 -14.12
CA PHE A 60 0.10 -0.80 -14.32
C PHE A 60 -1.24 -0.08 -14.44
N MET A 61 -1.43 1.02 -13.72
CA MET A 61 -2.65 1.83 -13.83
C MET A 61 -2.87 2.37 -15.25
N TRP A 62 -1.81 2.87 -15.89
CA TRP A 62 -1.87 3.37 -17.27
C TRP A 62 -2.10 2.25 -18.28
N GLU A 63 -1.54 1.08 -18.00
CA GLU A 63 -1.81 -0.11 -18.80
C GLU A 63 -3.27 -0.53 -18.70
N ILE A 64 -3.86 -0.55 -17.49
CA ILE A 64 -5.29 -0.83 -17.29
C ILE A 64 -6.17 0.16 -18.08
N GLU A 65 -5.83 1.45 -18.08
CA GLU A 65 -6.55 2.45 -18.88
C GLU A 65 -6.50 2.13 -20.37
N ARG A 66 -5.32 1.77 -20.87
CA ARG A 66 -5.13 1.34 -22.27
C ARG A 66 -5.96 0.08 -22.60
N LEU A 67 -6.01 -0.87 -21.66
CA LEU A 67 -6.77 -2.10 -21.81
C LEU A 67 -8.30 -1.83 -21.88
N HIS A 68 -8.81 -0.89 -21.12
CA HIS A 68 -10.22 -0.46 -21.23
C HIS A 68 -10.53 0.12 -22.60
N GLY A 69 -9.63 0.87 -23.20
CA GLY A 69 -9.78 1.35 -24.57
C GLY A 69 -9.86 0.22 -25.60
N LYS A 70 -9.25 -0.94 -25.33
CA LYS A 70 -9.23 -2.10 -26.24
C LYS A 70 -10.35 -3.11 -25.98
N TYR A 71 -10.66 -3.38 -24.72
CA TYR A 71 -11.51 -4.50 -24.31
C TYR A 71 -12.88 -4.07 -23.73
N GLY A 72 -13.08 -2.77 -23.49
CA GLY A 72 -14.34 -2.24 -22.96
C GLY A 72 -14.37 -2.09 -21.43
N PRO A 73 -15.57 -1.94 -20.82
CA PRO A 73 -15.72 -1.50 -19.44
C PRO A 73 -15.32 -2.54 -18.39
N ILE A 74 -15.23 -3.82 -18.75
CA ILE A 74 -14.83 -4.90 -17.82
C ILE A 74 -13.66 -5.63 -18.44
N VAL A 75 -12.52 -5.64 -17.74
CA VAL A 75 -11.27 -6.23 -18.24
C VAL A 75 -10.66 -7.15 -17.20
N ARG A 76 -10.23 -8.34 -17.62
CA ARG A 76 -9.43 -9.25 -16.81
C ARG A 76 -7.97 -8.79 -16.82
N ILE A 77 -7.51 -8.26 -15.69
CA ILE A 77 -6.18 -7.61 -15.55
C ILE A 77 -5.10 -8.56 -15.01
N ASN A 78 -5.50 -9.63 -14.32
CA ASN A 78 -4.61 -10.68 -13.83
C ASN A 78 -5.39 -12.01 -13.69
N PRO A 79 -4.79 -13.15 -13.26
CA PRO A 79 -5.49 -14.42 -13.18
C PRO A 79 -6.71 -14.42 -12.24
N HIS A 80 -6.78 -13.49 -11.28
CA HIS A 80 -7.72 -13.51 -10.17
C HIS A 80 -8.62 -12.28 -10.10
N GLU A 81 -8.36 -11.23 -10.90
CA GLU A 81 -9.01 -9.93 -10.76
C GLU A 81 -9.62 -9.43 -12.08
N LEU A 82 -10.74 -8.74 -11.93
CA LEU A 82 -11.37 -7.93 -12.98
C LEU A 82 -11.28 -6.47 -12.59
N HIS A 83 -10.96 -5.61 -13.55
CA HIS A 83 -11.10 -4.18 -13.39
C HIS A 83 -12.35 -3.71 -14.12
N ILE A 84 -13.17 -2.91 -13.42
CA ILE A 84 -14.46 -2.43 -13.92
C ILE A 84 -14.41 -0.90 -14.01
N LYS A 85 -14.54 -0.36 -15.20
CA LYS A 85 -14.62 1.07 -15.51
C LYS A 85 -16.05 1.41 -15.92
N ASP A 86 -17.00 1.22 -14.99
CA ASP A 86 -18.42 1.50 -15.17
C ASP A 86 -18.91 2.27 -13.93
N PRO A 87 -19.27 3.57 -14.09
CA PRO A 87 -19.77 4.38 -12.98
C PRO A 87 -21.03 3.80 -12.32
N ASP A 88 -21.91 3.16 -13.08
CA ASP A 88 -23.16 2.60 -12.57
C ASP A 88 -22.93 1.38 -11.68
N TYR A 89 -21.79 0.70 -11.85
CA TYR A 89 -21.41 -0.43 -11.01
C TYR A 89 -20.93 -0.02 -9.62
N TYR A 90 -20.59 1.27 -9.41
CA TYR A 90 -20.08 1.77 -8.13
C TYR A 90 -21.00 1.41 -6.95
N ASN A 91 -22.28 1.70 -7.06
CA ASN A 91 -23.27 1.40 -6.01
C ASN A 91 -23.48 -0.11 -5.80
N THR A 92 -23.20 -0.93 -6.79
CA THR A 92 -23.22 -2.38 -6.68
C THR A 92 -21.99 -2.90 -5.95
N LEU A 93 -20.83 -2.34 -6.22
CA LEU A 93 -19.58 -2.72 -5.57
C LEU A 93 -19.53 -2.25 -4.11
N TYR A 94 -19.83 -0.97 -3.87
CA TYR A 94 -19.87 -0.35 -2.54
C TYR A 94 -21.27 -0.39 -1.92
N ALA A 95 -21.98 -1.51 -2.12
CA ALA A 95 -23.28 -1.71 -1.53
C ALA A 95 -23.23 -1.57 0.00
N GLY A 96 -24.30 -1.00 0.58
CA GLY A 96 -24.43 -0.81 2.03
C GLY A 96 -24.37 -2.12 2.84
N PRO A 97 -24.60 -2.04 4.15
CA PRO A 97 -24.34 -3.14 5.11
C PRO A 97 -25.16 -4.42 4.83
N THR A 98 -26.15 -4.37 3.97
CA THR A 98 -27.00 -5.53 3.58
C THR A 98 -26.29 -6.52 2.66
N ARG A 99 -25.19 -6.13 2.02
CA ARG A 99 -24.39 -6.99 1.14
C ARG A 99 -22.97 -7.11 1.67
N ARG A 100 -22.66 -8.28 2.22
CA ARG A 100 -21.30 -8.60 2.68
C ARG A 100 -20.33 -8.60 1.50
N ARG A 101 -19.23 -7.87 1.65
CA ARG A 101 -18.12 -7.84 0.70
C ARG A 101 -16.81 -7.79 1.49
N ASP A 102 -16.05 -8.84 1.36
CA ASP A 102 -14.74 -8.94 2.01
C ASP A 102 -13.66 -8.36 1.08
N LYS A 103 -12.61 -7.80 1.66
CA LYS A 103 -11.45 -7.35 0.89
C LYS A 103 -10.65 -8.55 0.42
N TYR A 104 -10.03 -8.42 -0.73
CA TYR A 104 -9.12 -9.43 -1.24
C TYR A 104 -7.88 -9.56 -0.34
N LEU A 105 -7.58 -10.80 0.08
CA LEU A 105 -6.51 -11.09 1.04
C LEU A 105 -5.13 -10.56 0.63
N TRP A 106 -4.89 -10.50 -0.66
CA TRP A 106 -3.64 -9.98 -1.21
C TRP A 106 -3.38 -8.49 -0.87
N PHE A 107 -4.42 -7.72 -0.59
CA PHE A 107 -4.32 -6.35 -0.10
C PHE A 107 -3.72 -6.25 1.31
N LEU A 108 -3.64 -7.37 2.05
CA LEU A 108 -3.16 -7.43 3.43
C LEU A 108 -1.63 -7.38 3.57
N SER A 109 -0.90 -7.54 2.48
CA SER A 109 0.58 -7.48 2.48
C SER A 109 1.14 -6.10 2.85
N VAL A 110 0.30 -5.13 3.15
CA VAL A 110 0.64 -3.73 3.40
C VAL A 110 1.01 -3.46 4.87
N GLY A 111 1.82 -4.33 5.47
CA GLY A 111 2.62 -3.97 6.64
C GLY A 111 1.93 -3.73 8.00
N ALA A 112 0.61 -3.62 8.07
CA ALA A 112 -0.09 -3.37 9.32
C ALA A 112 -1.32 -4.32 9.49
N PRO A 113 -1.11 -5.61 9.78
CA PRO A 113 -2.18 -6.62 9.78
C PRO A 113 -3.28 -6.37 10.83
N THR A 114 -2.98 -5.61 11.87
CA THR A 114 -3.95 -5.23 12.91
C THR A 114 -4.73 -3.96 12.58
N SER A 115 -4.39 -3.26 11.50
CA SER A 115 -5.06 -2.01 11.12
C SER A 115 -6.45 -2.27 10.53
N THR A 116 -7.33 -1.26 10.64
CA THR A 116 -8.63 -1.24 9.97
C THR A 116 -8.48 -1.40 8.45
N PHE A 117 -7.43 -0.79 7.87
CA PHE A 117 -7.15 -0.87 6.45
C PHE A 117 -6.86 -2.31 6.00
N ALA A 118 -6.05 -3.06 6.76
CA ALA A 118 -5.64 -4.42 6.43
C ALA A 118 -6.62 -5.50 6.92
N THR A 119 -7.78 -5.13 7.47
CA THR A 119 -8.80 -6.09 7.90
C THR A 119 -9.62 -6.57 6.69
N PRO A 120 -9.58 -7.87 6.30
CA PRO A 120 -10.26 -8.36 5.11
C PRO A 120 -11.75 -8.53 5.34
N GLU A 121 -12.14 -9.14 6.46
CA GLU A 121 -13.51 -9.49 6.78
C GLU A 121 -14.37 -8.26 7.04
N SER A 122 -15.50 -8.17 6.34
CA SER A 122 -16.44 -7.06 6.40
C SER A 122 -16.92 -6.76 7.84
N ASP A 123 -17.28 -7.79 8.61
CA ASP A 123 -17.82 -7.60 9.95
C ASP A 123 -16.75 -7.12 10.94
N HIS A 124 -15.56 -7.70 10.87
CA HIS A 124 -14.41 -7.27 11.70
C HIS A 124 -13.94 -5.86 11.30
N HIS A 125 -13.92 -5.55 10.01
CA HIS A 125 -13.66 -4.19 9.53
C HIS A 125 -14.67 -3.18 10.07
N ARG A 126 -15.97 -3.53 10.05
CA ARG A 126 -17.04 -2.67 10.57
C ARG A 126 -16.87 -2.41 12.06
N LEU A 127 -16.53 -3.43 12.85
CA LEU A 127 -16.24 -3.29 14.27
C LEU A 127 -15.09 -2.31 14.51
N ARG A 128 -13.94 -2.54 13.87
CA ARG A 128 -12.76 -1.66 13.99
C ARG A 128 -13.04 -0.24 13.51
N ARG A 129 -13.74 -0.09 12.39
CA ARG A 129 -14.11 1.22 11.85
C ARG A 129 -15.08 1.96 12.76
N GLY A 130 -16.02 1.22 13.39
CA GLY A 130 -16.95 1.76 14.38
C GLY A 130 -16.25 2.40 15.56
N MET A 131 -15.20 1.79 16.09
CA MET A 131 -14.39 2.34 17.18
C MET A 131 -13.66 3.63 16.78
N LEU A 132 -13.26 3.78 15.52
CA LEU A 132 -12.58 4.98 15.01
C LEU A 132 -13.53 6.09 14.56
N SER A 133 -14.80 5.77 14.31
CA SER A 133 -15.77 6.72 13.75
C SER A 133 -15.97 7.99 14.59
N PRO A 134 -16.01 7.97 15.93
CA PRO A 134 -16.13 9.19 16.73
C PRO A 134 -14.98 10.17 16.49
N PHE A 135 -13.74 9.67 16.38
CA PHE A 135 -12.53 10.47 16.16
C PHE A 135 -12.46 11.07 14.75
N LEU A 136 -13.17 10.48 13.80
CA LEU A 136 -13.21 10.93 12.40
C LEU A 136 -14.54 11.61 12.04
N SER A 137 -15.32 12.00 13.04
CA SER A 137 -16.58 12.69 12.84
C SER A 137 -16.35 14.14 12.38
N LYS A 138 -17.34 14.73 11.71
CA LYS A 138 -17.30 16.15 11.34
C LYS A 138 -17.11 17.08 12.54
N GLN A 139 -17.66 16.71 13.69
CA GLN A 139 -17.48 17.46 14.94
C GLN A 139 -16.04 17.37 15.44
N ALA A 140 -15.48 16.18 15.52
CA ALA A 140 -14.08 15.99 15.93
C ALA A 140 -13.10 16.77 15.04
N VAL A 141 -13.35 16.81 13.72
CA VAL A 141 -12.52 17.60 12.78
C VAL A 141 -12.66 19.11 13.06
N ARG A 142 -13.86 19.60 13.41
CA ARG A 142 -14.04 21.03 13.80
C ARG A 142 -13.32 21.36 15.10
N ASP A 143 -13.36 20.45 16.06
CA ASP A 143 -12.69 20.63 17.36
C ASP A 143 -11.15 20.70 17.20
N LEU A 144 -10.60 20.12 16.12
CA LEU A 144 -9.19 20.23 15.74
C LEU A 144 -8.81 21.54 15.04
N GLU A 145 -9.76 22.41 14.69
CA GLU A 145 -9.48 23.65 13.95
C GLU A 145 -8.43 24.52 14.65
N GLY A 146 -8.52 24.66 15.98
CA GLY A 146 -7.55 25.39 16.79
C GLY A 146 -6.13 24.81 16.70
N VAL A 147 -6.01 23.48 16.76
CA VAL A 147 -4.73 22.77 16.62
C VAL A 147 -4.17 22.98 15.23
N ILE A 148 -4.98 22.79 14.20
CA ILE A 148 -4.58 22.95 12.80
C ILE A 148 -4.07 24.38 12.57
N LYS A 149 -4.78 25.39 13.08
CA LYS A 149 -4.39 26.79 12.96
C LYS A 149 -3.06 27.07 13.65
N ALA A 150 -2.87 26.61 14.88
CA ALA A 150 -1.60 26.79 15.60
C ALA A 150 -0.41 26.14 14.85
N LYS A 151 -0.57 24.92 14.29
CA LYS A 151 0.46 24.27 13.48
C LYS A 151 0.69 25.00 12.15
N LEU A 152 -0.36 25.55 11.55
CA LEU A 152 -0.26 26.37 10.33
C LEU A 152 0.52 27.66 10.57
N ASP A 153 0.31 28.33 11.71
CA ASP A 153 1.04 29.54 12.08
C ASP A 153 2.55 29.23 12.18
N LEU A 154 2.94 28.11 12.82
CA LEU A 154 4.33 27.65 12.85
C LEU A 154 4.91 27.40 11.46
N LEU A 155 4.16 26.73 10.60
CA LEU A 155 4.57 26.51 9.20
C LEU A 155 4.80 27.84 8.47
N CYS A 156 3.88 28.82 8.64
CA CYS A 156 4.01 30.15 8.06
C CYS A 156 5.24 30.90 8.58
N GLU A 157 5.61 30.72 9.85
CA GLU A 157 6.84 31.30 10.42
C GLU A 157 8.09 30.73 9.74
N HIS A 158 8.17 29.42 9.54
CA HIS A 158 9.25 28.81 8.78
C HIS A 158 9.34 29.33 7.34
N MET A 159 8.23 29.46 6.65
CA MET A 159 8.19 30.02 5.29
C MET A 159 8.66 31.46 5.25
N LYS A 160 8.22 32.31 6.21
CA LYS A 160 8.66 33.71 6.34
C LYS A 160 10.16 33.80 6.63
N LYS A 161 10.69 32.91 7.48
CA LYS A 161 12.13 32.84 7.79
C LYS A 161 12.94 32.52 6.54
N ALA A 162 12.52 31.50 5.78
CA ALA A 162 13.17 31.11 4.54
C ALA A 162 13.11 32.25 3.48
N MET A 163 11.97 32.90 3.35
CA MET A 163 11.81 34.06 2.45
C MET A 163 12.77 35.20 2.79
N ARG A 164 12.99 35.49 4.10
CA ARG A 164 13.90 36.54 4.56
C ARG A 164 15.37 36.17 4.35
N SER A 165 15.73 34.91 4.49
CA SER A 165 17.11 34.44 4.27
C SER A 165 17.44 34.22 2.78
N GLY A 166 16.45 34.23 1.89
CA GLY A 166 16.64 33.89 0.48
C GLY A 166 16.94 32.41 0.25
N GLU A 167 16.77 31.57 1.28
CA GLU A 167 17.03 30.12 1.18
C GLU A 167 15.95 29.42 0.39
N ALA A 168 16.32 28.58 -0.57
CA ALA A 168 15.39 27.74 -1.28
C ALA A 168 14.92 26.61 -0.36
N VAL A 169 13.60 26.41 -0.27
CA VAL A 169 12.99 25.40 0.60
C VAL A 169 12.28 24.32 -0.21
N GLU A 170 12.31 23.09 0.29
CA GLU A 170 11.53 22.01 -0.27
C GLU A 170 10.12 21.99 0.34
N LEU A 171 9.15 22.53 -0.37
CA LEU A 171 7.76 22.63 0.08
C LEU A 171 7.16 21.31 0.50
N HIS A 172 7.54 20.20 -0.16
CA HIS A 172 7.05 18.88 0.22
C HIS A 172 7.45 18.50 1.65
N ALA A 173 8.70 18.73 2.06
CA ALA A 173 9.16 18.48 3.43
C ALA A 173 8.38 19.32 4.44
N TYR A 174 8.13 20.59 4.13
CA TYR A 174 7.36 21.50 4.97
C TYR A 174 5.92 21.03 5.18
N PHE A 175 5.22 20.67 4.11
CA PHE A 175 3.85 20.18 4.21
C PHE A 175 3.75 18.78 4.86
N VAL A 176 4.74 17.91 4.66
CA VAL A 176 4.77 16.61 5.34
C VAL A 176 4.98 16.80 6.83
N SER A 177 5.89 17.68 7.26
CA SER A 177 6.09 18.00 8.69
C SER A 177 4.82 18.55 9.33
N PHE A 178 4.11 19.46 8.64
CA PHE A 178 2.82 19.95 9.08
C PHE A 178 1.78 18.83 9.23
N ALA A 179 1.65 17.97 8.23
CA ALA A 179 0.69 16.87 8.27
C ALA A 179 1.01 15.88 9.40
N VAL A 180 2.29 15.57 9.61
CA VAL A 180 2.76 14.69 10.69
C VAL A 180 2.40 15.26 12.05
N ASP A 181 2.64 16.55 12.30
CA ASP A 181 2.31 17.18 13.57
C ASP A 181 0.80 17.25 13.82
N VAL A 182 -0.01 17.58 12.81
CA VAL A 182 -1.47 17.57 12.94
C VAL A 182 -1.98 16.15 13.23
N VAL A 183 -1.53 15.15 12.47
CA VAL A 183 -2.00 13.77 12.62
C VAL A 183 -1.55 13.17 13.96
N SER A 184 -0.30 13.40 14.37
CA SER A 184 0.21 12.89 15.65
C SER A 184 -0.49 13.56 16.85
N THR A 185 -0.76 14.86 16.79
CA THR A 185 -1.55 15.54 17.82
C THR A 185 -2.98 14.99 17.87
N CYS A 186 -3.60 14.72 16.73
CA CYS A 186 -4.94 14.13 16.66
C CYS A 186 -4.98 12.72 17.25
N ALA A 187 -3.96 11.90 16.96
CA ALA A 187 -3.94 10.50 17.35
C ALA A 187 -3.49 10.27 18.80
N PHE A 188 -2.53 11.07 19.29
CA PHE A 188 -1.84 10.84 20.57
C PHE A 188 -1.95 12.03 21.54
N GLY A 189 -2.61 13.12 21.16
CA GLY A 189 -2.67 14.35 21.95
C GLY A 189 -1.40 15.20 21.84
N GLU A 190 -1.39 16.33 22.54
CA GLU A 190 -0.26 17.26 22.53
C GLU A 190 1.04 16.63 23.08
N SER A 191 0.94 15.80 24.10
CA SER A 191 2.10 15.13 24.70
C SER A 191 2.74 14.07 23.79
N GLY A 192 1.98 13.51 22.85
CA GLY A 192 2.45 12.51 21.89
C GLY A 192 2.74 13.07 20.50
N CYS A 193 2.68 14.39 20.33
CA CYS A 193 2.99 15.05 19.07
C CYS A 193 4.50 14.94 18.75
N PHE A 194 4.82 14.71 17.48
CA PHE A 194 6.22 14.62 17.04
C PHE A 194 6.97 15.97 17.01
N GLU A 195 6.24 17.07 17.07
CA GLU A 195 6.76 18.44 17.14
C GLU A 195 7.77 18.81 16.03
N GLU A 196 7.56 18.28 14.84
CA GLU A 196 8.46 18.51 13.71
C GLU A 196 8.56 20.01 13.34
N LEU A 197 7.44 20.73 13.40
CA LEU A 197 7.40 22.17 13.13
C LEU A 197 8.09 23.03 14.21
N ARG A 198 8.42 22.50 15.37
CA ARG A 198 9.19 23.21 16.41
C ARG A 198 10.70 23.11 16.21
N ARG A 199 11.15 22.31 15.25
CA ARG A 199 12.59 22.19 14.94
C ARG A 199 13.09 23.48 14.28
N GLU A 200 14.34 23.79 14.51
CA GLU A 200 14.96 24.97 13.88
C GLU A 200 14.97 24.87 12.35
N ARG A 201 15.13 23.64 11.84
CA ARG A 201 15.19 23.34 10.41
C ARG A 201 14.30 22.16 10.09
N LEU A 202 13.42 22.34 9.09
CA LEU A 202 12.60 21.26 8.57
C LEU A 202 13.44 20.44 7.58
N ASP A 203 13.62 19.16 7.87
CA ASP A 203 14.36 18.23 7.05
C ASP A 203 13.41 17.33 6.22
N ASP A 204 13.96 16.55 5.31
CA ASP A 204 13.23 15.64 4.43
C ASP A 204 13.02 14.24 5.03
N ARG A 205 13.29 14.07 6.31
CA ARG A 205 13.22 12.76 6.99
C ARG A 205 11.86 12.09 6.83
N TRP A 206 10.79 12.79 7.17
CA TRP A 206 9.44 12.26 7.04
C TRP A 206 9.02 12.04 5.58
N LYS A 207 9.46 12.91 4.68
CA LYS A 207 9.31 12.70 3.25
C LYS A 207 9.98 11.39 2.85
N SER A 208 11.21 11.15 3.27
CA SER A 208 11.96 9.93 2.98
C SER A 208 11.27 8.69 3.53
N VAL A 209 10.71 8.76 4.75
CA VAL A 209 9.92 7.67 5.35
C VAL A 209 8.67 7.35 4.52
N VAL A 210 7.88 8.37 4.21
CA VAL A 210 6.62 8.20 3.48
C VAL A 210 6.87 7.70 2.06
N THR A 211 7.75 8.36 1.30
CA THR A 211 8.06 7.96 -0.07
C THR A 211 8.73 6.59 -0.14
N GLY A 212 9.61 6.29 0.81
CA GLY A 212 10.27 4.98 0.90
C GLY A 212 9.29 3.84 1.25
N ALA A 213 8.34 4.09 2.14
CA ALA A 213 7.30 3.12 2.48
C ALA A 213 6.39 2.82 1.28
N PHE A 214 5.88 3.85 0.61
CA PHE A 214 5.02 3.69 -0.56
C PHE A 214 5.77 3.12 -1.78
N GLY A 215 7.03 3.51 -2.00
CA GLY A 215 7.83 2.98 -3.11
C GLY A 215 8.10 1.48 -3.04
N LYS A 216 8.06 0.89 -1.83
CA LYS A 216 8.23 -0.56 -1.63
C LYS A 216 6.93 -1.33 -1.56
N LEU A 217 5.80 -0.62 -1.44
CA LEU A 217 4.49 -1.22 -1.35
C LEU A 217 4.20 -2.14 -2.54
N LEU A 218 4.54 -1.72 -3.75
CA LEU A 218 4.37 -2.52 -4.96
C LEU A 218 5.19 -3.81 -4.92
N LEU A 219 6.44 -3.72 -4.46
CA LEU A 219 7.31 -4.90 -4.35
C LEU A 219 6.78 -5.89 -3.29
N THR A 220 6.40 -5.40 -2.11
CA THR A 220 5.85 -6.25 -1.04
C THR A 220 4.46 -6.81 -1.37
N ARG A 221 3.69 -6.09 -2.17
CA ARG A 221 2.41 -6.55 -2.69
C ARG A 221 2.59 -7.80 -3.55
N HIS A 222 3.55 -7.79 -4.47
CA HIS A 222 3.81 -8.93 -5.35
C HIS A 222 4.60 -10.06 -4.69
N PHE A 223 5.45 -9.73 -3.71
CA PHE A 223 6.33 -10.66 -3.01
C PHE A 223 6.15 -10.55 -1.49
N PRO A 224 4.98 -10.95 -0.94
CA PRO A 224 4.69 -10.80 0.49
C PRO A 224 5.66 -11.55 1.40
N TRP A 225 6.29 -12.61 0.90
CA TRP A 225 7.34 -13.34 1.61
C TRP A 225 8.58 -12.47 1.91
N LEU A 226 8.82 -11.41 1.13
CA LEU A 226 9.90 -10.46 1.42
C LEU A 226 9.69 -9.77 2.78
N VAL A 227 8.45 -9.44 3.15
CA VAL A 227 8.14 -8.85 4.46
C VAL A 227 8.56 -9.82 5.57
N VAL A 228 8.30 -11.11 5.39
CA VAL A 228 8.70 -12.15 6.35
C VAL A 228 10.22 -12.25 6.41
N VAL A 229 10.90 -12.29 5.27
CA VAL A 229 12.37 -12.35 5.21
C VAL A 229 12.98 -11.12 5.89
N PHE A 230 12.49 -9.92 5.58
CA PHE A 230 12.99 -8.69 6.21
C PHE A 230 12.81 -8.66 7.73
N ARG A 231 11.77 -9.30 8.26
CA ARG A 231 11.54 -9.40 9.70
C ARG A 231 12.59 -10.27 10.42
N PHE A 232 13.18 -11.23 9.73
CA PHE A 232 14.23 -12.10 10.28
C PHE A 232 15.65 -11.60 10.03
N LEU A 233 15.81 -10.57 9.18
CA LEU A 233 17.12 -9.97 8.95
C LEU A 233 17.50 -9.04 10.11
N PRO A 234 18.77 -9.05 10.53
CA PRO A 234 19.25 -8.11 11.55
C PRO A 234 19.14 -6.66 11.04
N VAL A 235 18.92 -5.71 11.97
CA VAL A 235 18.67 -4.29 11.66
C VAL A 235 19.74 -3.67 10.76
N TRP A 236 21.00 -4.08 10.90
CA TRP A 236 22.10 -3.59 10.05
C TRP A 236 21.95 -4.01 8.59
N ALA A 237 21.47 -5.24 8.33
CA ALA A 237 21.25 -5.73 6.96
C ALA A 237 20.02 -5.08 6.32
N THR A 238 18.96 -4.90 7.10
CA THR A 238 17.76 -4.16 6.64
C THR A 238 18.06 -2.69 6.39
N ALA A 239 18.93 -2.05 7.19
CA ALA A 239 19.35 -0.67 7.04
C ALA A 239 20.20 -0.43 5.77
N LEU A 240 20.94 -1.44 5.30
CA LEU A 240 21.66 -1.41 4.03
C LEU A 240 20.73 -1.45 2.83
N LEU A 241 19.67 -2.27 2.93
CA LEU A 241 18.68 -2.44 1.86
C LEU A 241 17.60 -1.34 1.86
N THR A 242 17.36 -0.73 3.02
CA THR A 242 16.29 0.26 3.16
C THR A 242 16.62 1.29 4.24
N PRO A 243 17.15 2.48 3.89
CA PRO A 243 17.41 3.57 4.85
C PRO A 243 16.18 3.92 5.72
N VAL A 244 14.99 3.66 5.21
CA VAL A 244 13.69 3.87 5.87
C VAL A 244 13.53 3.06 7.16
N VAL A 245 14.12 1.85 7.28
CA VAL A 245 13.99 1.01 8.48
C VAL A 245 14.55 1.69 9.73
N ARG A 246 15.61 2.49 9.60
CA ARG A 246 16.15 3.27 10.72
C ARG A 246 15.13 4.25 11.32
N HIS A 247 14.22 4.75 10.51
CA HIS A 247 13.20 5.71 10.95
C HIS A 247 11.96 5.01 11.52
N ILE A 248 11.66 3.79 11.10
CA ILE A 248 10.58 2.96 11.69
C ILE A 248 10.97 2.53 13.11
N ASP A 249 12.21 2.12 13.34
CA ASP A 249 12.75 1.81 14.68
C ASP A 249 12.67 3.02 15.63
N TYR A 250 12.88 4.21 15.10
CA TYR A 250 12.71 5.46 15.88
C TYR A 250 11.24 5.67 16.25
N MET A 251 10.32 5.39 15.35
CA MET A 251 8.88 5.54 15.58
C MET A 251 8.34 4.54 16.61
N GLU A 252 8.78 3.27 16.56
CA GLU A 252 8.43 2.27 17.58
C GLU A 252 8.95 2.66 18.97
N LYS A 253 10.15 3.23 19.06
CA LYS A 253 10.70 3.72 20.33
C LYS A 253 9.95 4.91 20.89
N VAL A 254 9.47 5.81 20.04
CA VAL A 254 8.68 6.99 20.48
C VAL A 254 7.26 6.59 20.87
N SER A 255 6.67 5.57 20.24
CA SER A 255 5.32 5.09 20.56
C SER A 255 5.27 4.14 21.77
N SER A 256 6.43 3.70 22.28
CA SER A 256 6.54 2.80 23.45
C SER A 256 6.83 3.53 24.78
N VAL A 257 6.89 4.87 24.76
CA VAL A 257 6.99 5.76 25.92
C VAL A 257 5.62 6.38 26.20
#